data_a3a809b126ce31db47aa30da01ac74d3
#
_entry.id   a3a809b126ce31db47aa30da01ac74d3
#
_cell.length_a   1.000
_cell.length_b   1.000
_cell.length_c   1.000
_cell.angle_alpha   90.00
_cell.angle_beta   90.00
_cell.angle_gamma   90.00
#
_symmetry.space_group_name_H-M   'P 1'
#
loop_
_entity.id
_entity.type
_entity.pdbx_description
1 polymer ?
#
loop_
_entity_poly.entity_id
_entity_poly.type
_entity_poly.pdbx_seq_one_letter_code
_entity_poly.pdbx_strand_id
1 'polypeptide(L)'
;MAKQAAWLSEGTERYRVIIVGAGPAGIFAALELTRAGVDGILLLEKGPDLADRQRLGRGGSMLAGWGGAGAYSDGKLALSTEIGGFMDQYCTPGQLAELVEYVDETYRAFGAPAELHGSDAEAVARLQRQAARLDMKLIPSRYRHLGTEGCGELLGKLRAHLAGQVAIRCGSPVAQIILGEGNSAAGVRLEDGTEIAADYVILAPGREGSAWLAQEAKRLNLQTTINPVDIGLRVEVPASVMEEITRVTYEAKIIYYTRRFEDMVRTFCMCPYGEVIREDLGGLYTVNGHSYAHHKTANTNFALLVSKTFTEPFREPIAYGQHIARLANMLGGEVIVQRLGDLRQGRRSTPTRIKRGLVEPTLREATPGDLSLVLPYRYLANILEMLEALDRLAPGVNSIHTLLYGVEVKFYSLQLRLGPDLETEVTNLFAIGDGAGVSRGLVQASASGVLAARSIATRVKGQDPGNHRR
;
A
#
# COMPACT_ATOMS: atom_id res chain seq x y z
N MET A 1 19.13 -38.10 5.14
CA MET A 1 19.65 -37.30 6.29
C MET A 1 20.29 -36.06 5.71
N ALA A 2 19.62 -34.91 5.80
CA ALA A 2 20.19 -33.63 5.37
C ALA A 2 21.39 -33.31 6.26
N LYS A 3 22.54 -32.99 5.66
CA LYS A 3 23.71 -32.54 6.42
C LYS A 3 23.29 -31.28 7.20
N GLN A 4 23.39 -31.32 8.52
CA GLN A 4 23.23 -30.19 9.40
C GLN A 4 24.15 -29.07 8.91
N ALA A 5 23.57 -27.88 8.65
CA ALA A 5 24.39 -26.74 8.25
C ALA A 5 25.45 -26.44 9.33
N ALA A 6 26.70 -26.29 8.93
CA ALA A 6 27.86 -26.23 9.83
C ALA A 6 27.89 -25.02 10.80
N TRP A 7 26.90 -24.09 10.69
CA TRP A 7 26.79 -22.89 11.55
C TRP A 7 25.74 -23.00 12.66
N LEU A 8 24.93 -24.10 12.69
CA LEU A 8 23.95 -24.34 13.77
C LEU A 8 24.67 -24.75 15.04
N SER A 9 24.58 -23.93 16.09
CA SER A 9 24.97 -24.33 17.44
C SER A 9 23.97 -25.36 17.99
N GLU A 10 24.44 -26.25 18.89
CA GLU A 10 23.53 -27.14 19.63
C GLU A 10 22.49 -26.28 20.38
N GLY A 11 21.20 -26.51 20.07
CA GLY A 11 20.09 -25.75 20.67
C GLY A 11 19.49 -24.66 19.81
N THR A 12 19.98 -24.44 18.57
CA THR A 12 19.35 -23.47 17.67
C THR A 12 17.92 -23.90 17.34
N GLU A 13 16.95 -22.99 17.58
CA GLU A 13 15.55 -23.18 17.28
C GLU A 13 15.36 -23.30 15.76
N ARG A 14 14.54 -24.23 15.30
CA ARG A 14 14.33 -24.50 13.88
C ARG A 14 12.86 -24.57 13.51
N TYR A 15 12.54 -23.92 12.41
CA TYR A 15 11.22 -23.96 11.78
C TYR A 15 11.32 -24.43 10.33
N ARG A 16 10.21 -24.87 9.77
CA ARG A 16 10.13 -25.16 8.33
C ARG A 16 10.04 -23.89 7.51
N VAL A 17 9.22 -22.94 7.96
CA VAL A 17 9.05 -21.64 7.30
C VAL A 17 9.13 -20.51 8.32
N ILE A 18 9.96 -19.53 8.05
CA ILE A 18 9.95 -18.24 8.77
C ILE A 18 9.32 -17.18 7.87
N ILE A 19 8.34 -16.45 8.40
CA ILE A 19 7.70 -15.30 7.76
C ILE A 19 8.12 -14.04 8.52
N VAL A 20 8.73 -13.08 7.83
CA VAL A 20 9.22 -11.82 8.42
C VAL A 20 8.25 -10.71 8.07
N GLY A 21 7.41 -10.31 9.03
CA GLY A 21 6.39 -9.26 8.94
C GLY A 21 4.96 -9.79 9.00
N ALA A 22 4.16 -9.22 9.90
CA ALA A 22 2.76 -9.57 10.16
C ALA A 22 1.77 -8.59 9.51
N GLY A 23 2.11 -8.04 8.35
CA GLY A 23 1.18 -7.32 7.48
C GLY A 23 0.27 -8.27 6.68
N PRO A 24 -0.63 -7.74 5.81
CA PRO A 24 -1.54 -8.56 5.01
C PRO A 24 -0.84 -9.69 4.24
N ALA A 25 0.30 -9.40 3.62
CA ALA A 25 1.07 -10.40 2.88
C ALA A 25 1.54 -11.56 3.76
N GLY A 26 2.16 -11.26 4.90
CA GLY A 26 2.66 -12.30 5.83
C GLY A 26 1.53 -13.08 6.51
N ILE A 27 0.44 -12.41 6.89
CA ILE A 27 -0.75 -13.08 7.47
C ILE A 27 -1.36 -14.06 6.47
N PHE A 28 -1.54 -13.66 5.21
CA PHE A 28 -2.10 -14.54 4.17
C PHE A 28 -1.14 -15.67 3.78
N ALA A 29 0.17 -15.44 3.82
CA ALA A 29 1.14 -16.51 3.66
C ALA A 29 1.02 -17.54 4.79
N ALA A 30 0.89 -17.11 6.04
CA ALA A 30 0.68 -18.00 7.18
C ALA A 30 -0.64 -18.79 7.07
N LEU A 31 -1.74 -18.12 6.68
CA LEU A 31 -3.04 -18.77 6.47
C LEU A 31 -2.98 -19.84 5.39
N GLU A 32 -2.34 -19.56 4.27
CA GLU A 32 -2.29 -20.48 3.14
C GLU A 32 -1.38 -21.69 3.44
N LEU A 33 -0.25 -21.47 4.13
CA LEU A 33 0.63 -22.56 4.57
C LEU A 33 -0.09 -23.50 5.56
N THR A 34 -0.82 -22.94 6.53
CA THR A 34 -1.61 -23.75 7.47
C THR A 34 -2.73 -24.52 6.78
N ARG A 35 -3.46 -23.90 5.84
CA ARG A 35 -4.48 -24.58 5.03
C ARG A 35 -3.89 -25.70 4.18
N ALA A 36 -2.66 -25.54 3.71
CA ALA A 36 -1.95 -26.57 2.95
C ALA A 36 -1.41 -27.71 3.84
N GLY A 37 -1.53 -27.61 5.17
CA GLY A 37 -1.04 -28.61 6.12
C GLY A 37 0.48 -28.53 6.37
N VAL A 38 1.11 -27.38 6.12
CA VAL A 38 2.51 -27.14 6.47
C VAL A 38 2.59 -26.81 7.97
N ASP A 39 3.39 -27.54 8.67
CA ASP A 39 3.73 -27.35 10.11
C ASP A 39 5.05 -26.58 10.29
N GLY A 40 5.40 -26.26 11.56
CA GLY A 40 6.65 -25.58 11.87
C GLY A 40 6.77 -24.19 11.26
N ILE A 41 5.72 -23.37 11.34
CA ILE A 41 5.70 -22.00 10.83
C ILE A 41 5.97 -21.03 11.98
N LEU A 42 6.92 -20.11 11.77
CA LEU A 42 7.18 -18.96 12.65
C LEU A 42 6.89 -17.65 11.91
N LEU A 43 6.04 -16.80 12.50
CA LEU A 43 5.80 -15.45 12.02
C LEU A 43 6.43 -14.46 12.99
N LEU A 44 7.37 -13.66 12.49
CA LEU A 44 8.10 -12.62 13.21
C LEU A 44 7.58 -11.24 12.82
N GLU A 45 7.28 -10.43 13.82
CA GLU A 45 6.88 -9.02 13.62
C GLU A 45 7.71 -8.12 14.52
N LYS A 46 8.27 -7.04 13.96
CA LYS A 46 9.12 -6.11 14.72
C LYS A 46 8.34 -5.27 15.72
N GLY A 47 7.11 -4.91 15.37
CA GLY A 47 6.25 -4.08 16.20
C GLY A 47 5.40 -4.87 17.18
N PRO A 48 4.52 -4.18 17.93
CA PRO A 48 3.69 -4.79 18.97
C PRO A 48 2.55 -5.64 18.39
N ASP A 49 2.03 -6.56 19.25
CA ASP A 49 0.82 -7.34 18.96
C ASP A 49 -0.43 -6.44 18.95
N LEU A 50 -1.53 -6.97 18.44
CA LEU A 50 -2.78 -6.23 18.22
C LEU A 50 -3.30 -5.52 19.48
N ALA A 51 -3.29 -6.21 20.63
CA ALA A 51 -3.77 -5.66 21.91
C ALA A 51 -2.97 -4.43 22.34
N ASP A 52 -1.65 -4.48 22.18
CA ASP A 52 -0.76 -3.37 22.52
C ASP A 52 -0.89 -2.22 21.51
N ARG A 53 -1.06 -2.54 20.22
CA ARG A 53 -1.34 -1.52 19.20
C ARG A 53 -2.64 -0.77 19.50
N GLN A 54 -3.70 -1.47 19.87
CA GLN A 54 -4.98 -0.83 20.23
C GLN A 54 -4.87 0.06 21.47
N ARG A 55 -4.04 -0.35 22.45
CA ARG A 55 -3.78 0.44 23.68
C ARG A 55 -2.96 1.69 23.40
N LEU A 56 -1.96 1.61 22.52
CA LEU A 56 -1.12 2.74 22.13
C LEU A 56 -1.84 3.71 21.18
N GLY A 57 -2.84 3.24 20.46
CA GLY A 57 -3.59 4.03 19.49
C GLY A 57 -2.68 4.67 18.45
N ARG A 58 -3.00 5.91 18.03
CA ARG A 58 -2.18 6.67 17.06
C ARG A 58 -0.86 7.20 17.62
N GLY A 59 -0.61 7.06 18.94
CA GLY A 59 0.66 7.42 19.56
C GLY A 59 1.80 6.42 19.33
N GLY A 60 1.48 5.21 18.81
CA GLY A 60 2.46 4.19 18.41
C GLY A 60 2.77 4.21 16.92
N SER A 61 3.63 3.28 16.45
CA SER A 61 3.90 3.13 15.02
C SER A 61 2.62 2.74 14.27
N MET A 62 2.22 3.55 13.30
CA MET A 62 1.08 3.26 12.42
C MET A 62 1.39 2.17 11.41
N LEU A 63 2.65 1.89 11.12
CA LEU A 63 3.09 1.00 10.04
C LEU A 63 3.61 -0.34 10.55
N ALA A 64 4.15 -0.42 11.78
CA ALA A 64 4.68 -1.65 12.39
C ALA A 64 3.73 -2.26 13.42
N GLY A 65 3.79 -3.59 13.56
CA GLY A 65 2.95 -4.41 14.44
C GLY A 65 1.94 -5.25 13.69
N TRP A 66 1.19 -6.09 14.42
CA TRP A 66 0.20 -7.00 13.85
C TRP A 66 -0.80 -6.27 12.93
N GLY A 67 -0.97 -6.78 11.72
CA GLY A 67 -1.76 -6.16 10.64
C GLY A 67 -1.00 -5.12 9.81
N GLY A 68 0.23 -4.73 10.20
CA GLY A 68 1.05 -3.76 9.49
C GLY A 68 0.33 -2.42 9.29
N ALA A 69 0.56 -1.76 8.15
CA ALA A 69 -0.12 -0.53 7.76
C ALA A 69 -1.64 -0.72 7.57
N GLY A 70 -2.11 -1.94 7.33
CA GLY A 70 -3.53 -2.27 7.15
C GLY A 70 -4.37 -2.02 8.41
N ALA A 71 -3.77 -2.13 9.60
CA ALA A 71 -4.47 -1.99 10.87
C ALA A 71 -5.07 -0.59 11.11
N TYR A 72 -4.47 0.44 10.56
CA TYR A 72 -4.92 1.83 10.68
C TYR A 72 -5.36 2.44 9.34
N SER A 73 -5.49 1.61 8.29
CA SER A 73 -6.06 2.05 7.02
C SER A 73 -7.59 2.22 7.12
N ASP A 74 -8.18 2.82 6.13
CA ASP A 74 -9.64 2.87 5.97
C ASP A 74 -10.22 1.51 5.48
N GLY A 75 -9.38 0.50 5.28
CA GLY A 75 -9.79 -0.86 4.97
C GLY A 75 -10.47 -1.02 3.63
N LYS A 76 -10.04 -0.28 2.62
CA LYS A 76 -10.52 -0.47 1.25
C LYS A 76 -9.87 -1.70 0.61
N LEU A 77 -10.68 -2.71 0.34
CA LEU A 77 -10.28 -3.89 -0.41
C LEU A 77 -10.60 -3.66 -1.89
N ALA A 78 -9.59 -3.30 -2.68
CA ALA A 78 -9.73 -3.12 -4.11
C ALA A 78 -9.68 -4.49 -4.82
N LEU A 79 -10.82 -4.96 -5.31
CA LEU A 79 -10.95 -6.24 -6.02
C LEU A 79 -10.70 -6.02 -7.51
N SER A 80 -9.46 -5.79 -7.86
CA SER A 80 -9.03 -5.47 -9.22
C SER A 80 -7.66 -6.08 -9.53
N THR A 81 -7.47 -6.51 -10.74
CA THR A 81 -6.16 -6.96 -11.26
C THR A 81 -5.29 -5.79 -11.72
N GLU A 82 -5.89 -4.62 -12.03
CA GLU A 82 -5.19 -3.42 -12.50
C GLU A 82 -4.87 -2.42 -11.37
N ILE A 83 -5.35 -2.66 -10.13
CA ILE A 83 -5.16 -1.76 -8.98
C ILE A 83 -4.55 -2.53 -7.81
N GLY A 84 -3.57 -1.94 -7.16
CA GLY A 84 -3.03 -2.46 -5.90
C GLY A 84 -1.66 -3.11 -6.02
N GLY A 85 -0.96 -2.98 -7.16
CA GLY A 85 0.42 -3.44 -7.29
C GLY A 85 0.82 -3.88 -8.69
N PHE A 86 1.75 -4.80 -8.75
CA PHE A 86 2.40 -5.32 -9.94
C PHE A 86 2.33 -6.85 -10.01
N MET A 87 1.32 -7.45 -9.40
CA MET A 87 1.14 -8.91 -9.42
C MET A 87 0.92 -9.47 -10.84
N ASP A 88 0.49 -8.62 -11.77
CA ASP A 88 0.39 -8.92 -13.21
C ASP A 88 1.74 -9.25 -13.87
N GLN A 89 2.87 -8.88 -13.25
CA GLN A 89 4.21 -9.26 -13.70
C GLN A 89 4.57 -10.71 -13.34
N TYR A 90 3.87 -11.32 -12.38
CA TYR A 90 4.16 -12.64 -11.81
C TYR A 90 3.07 -13.68 -12.09
N CYS A 91 1.88 -13.24 -12.47
CA CYS A 91 0.72 -14.07 -12.72
C CYS A 91 0.11 -13.76 -14.08
N THR A 92 -0.48 -14.76 -14.71
CA THR A 92 -1.40 -14.51 -15.83
C THR A 92 -2.63 -13.75 -15.35
N PRO A 93 -3.34 -13.01 -16.22
CA PRO A 93 -4.55 -12.29 -15.84
C PRO A 93 -5.62 -13.19 -15.16
N GLY A 94 -5.77 -14.43 -15.63
CA GLY A 94 -6.70 -15.40 -15.02
C GLY A 94 -6.28 -15.81 -13.62
N GLN A 95 -5.01 -16.17 -13.42
CA GLN A 95 -4.47 -16.52 -12.11
C GLN A 95 -4.59 -15.36 -11.12
N LEU A 96 -4.32 -14.12 -11.56
CA LEU A 96 -4.45 -12.97 -10.68
C LEU A 96 -5.92 -12.72 -10.30
N ALA A 97 -6.86 -12.89 -11.24
CA ALA A 97 -8.28 -12.78 -10.95
C ALA A 97 -8.74 -13.82 -9.91
N GLU A 98 -8.32 -15.09 -10.07
CA GLU A 98 -8.60 -16.14 -9.09
C GLU A 98 -8.01 -15.85 -7.72
N LEU A 99 -6.79 -15.33 -7.64
CA LEU A 99 -6.16 -14.93 -6.38
C LEU A 99 -6.91 -13.77 -5.70
N VAL A 100 -7.37 -12.78 -6.47
CA VAL A 100 -8.15 -11.65 -5.96
C VAL A 100 -9.48 -12.13 -5.36
N GLU A 101 -10.22 -12.99 -6.06
CA GLU A 101 -11.48 -13.58 -5.55
C GLU A 101 -11.22 -14.44 -4.30
N TYR A 102 -10.20 -15.29 -4.31
CA TYR A 102 -9.83 -16.10 -3.14
C TYR A 102 -9.49 -15.25 -1.91
N VAL A 103 -8.78 -14.14 -2.11
CA VAL A 103 -8.46 -13.18 -1.04
C VAL A 103 -9.73 -12.52 -0.53
N ASP A 104 -10.66 -12.11 -1.41
CA ASP A 104 -11.95 -11.53 -1.02
C ASP A 104 -12.78 -12.51 -0.20
N GLU A 105 -12.93 -13.75 -0.67
CA GLU A 105 -13.63 -14.83 0.05
C GLU A 105 -13.02 -15.05 1.45
N THR A 106 -11.69 -15.05 1.53
CA THR A 106 -11.00 -15.20 2.81
C THR A 106 -11.31 -14.01 3.74
N TYR A 107 -11.21 -12.77 3.27
CA TYR A 107 -11.57 -11.61 4.08
C TYR A 107 -13.04 -11.66 4.53
N ARG A 108 -13.95 -12.10 3.66
CA ARG A 108 -15.37 -12.28 4.01
C ARG A 108 -15.57 -13.34 5.09
N ALA A 109 -14.87 -14.46 5.00
CA ALA A 109 -14.94 -15.51 6.02
C ALA A 109 -14.51 -15.01 7.41
N PHE A 110 -13.63 -14.02 7.47
CA PHE A 110 -13.22 -13.37 8.72
C PHE A 110 -14.02 -12.11 9.07
N GLY A 111 -15.10 -11.79 8.31
CA GLY A 111 -16.08 -10.77 8.67
C GLY A 111 -15.97 -9.46 7.90
N ALA A 112 -15.33 -9.44 6.74
CA ALA A 112 -15.44 -8.30 5.85
C ALA A 112 -16.88 -8.11 5.37
N PRO A 113 -17.37 -6.86 5.15
CA PRO A 113 -18.74 -6.57 4.78
C PRO A 113 -19.17 -7.29 3.49
N ALA A 114 -20.44 -7.71 3.43
CA ALA A 114 -21.02 -8.28 2.22
C ALA A 114 -21.19 -7.22 1.11
N GLU A 115 -21.38 -5.95 1.49
CA GLU A 115 -21.57 -4.84 0.57
C GLU A 115 -20.37 -4.70 -0.39
N LEU A 116 -20.68 -4.56 -1.68
CA LEU A 116 -19.69 -4.48 -2.74
C LEU A 116 -20.00 -3.28 -3.64
N HIS A 117 -19.20 -2.25 -3.54
CA HIS A 117 -19.27 -1.07 -4.41
C HIS A 117 -18.68 -1.38 -5.79
N GLY A 118 -19.18 -0.72 -6.83
CA GLY A 118 -18.70 -0.92 -8.21
C GLY A 118 -19.19 -2.24 -8.83
N SER A 119 -20.24 -2.85 -8.29
CA SER A 119 -20.81 -4.12 -8.77
C SER A 119 -21.81 -3.94 -9.93
N ASP A 120 -22.37 -2.74 -10.12
CA ASP A 120 -23.24 -2.44 -11.27
C ASP A 120 -22.39 -2.25 -12.53
N ALA A 121 -22.19 -3.34 -13.26
CA ALA A 121 -21.37 -3.38 -14.48
C ALA A 121 -21.86 -2.42 -15.56
N GLU A 122 -23.19 -2.18 -15.65
CA GLU A 122 -23.76 -1.29 -16.65
C GLU A 122 -23.50 0.17 -16.32
N ALA A 123 -23.67 0.56 -15.04
CA ALA A 123 -23.35 1.90 -14.57
C ALA A 123 -21.85 2.21 -14.71
N VAL A 124 -20.98 1.24 -14.33
CA VAL A 124 -19.53 1.36 -14.53
C VAL A 124 -19.17 1.51 -16.01
N ALA A 125 -19.75 0.70 -16.90
CA ALA A 125 -19.50 0.80 -18.34
C ALA A 125 -19.99 2.12 -18.93
N ARG A 126 -21.10 2.68 -18.43
CA ARG A 126 -21.56 4.03 -18.83
C ARG A 126 -20.53 5.08 -18.43
N LEU A 127 -20.05 5.04 -17.19
CA LEU A 127 -19.05 5.98 -16.68
C LEU A 127 -17.71 5.85 -17.43
N GLN A 128 -17.29 4.61 -17.75
CA GLN A 128 -16.11 4.37 -18.60
C GLN A 128 -16.24 5.02 -19.99
N ARG A 129 -17.40 4.88 -20.64
CA ARG A 129 -17.65 5.53 -21.94
C ARG A 129 -17.67 7.07 -21.84
N GLN A 130 -18.20 7.62 -20.74
CA GLN A 130 -18.15 9.06 -20.49
C GLN A 130 -16.70 9.54 -20.32
N ALA A 131 -15.93 8.87 -19.49
CA ALA A 131 -14.51 9.17 -19.28
C ALA A 131 -13.71 9.08 -20.60
N ALA A 132 -13.91 8.00 -21.37
CA ALA A 132 -13.20 7.79 -22.65
C ALA A 132 -13.47 8.88 -23.68
N ARG A 133 -14.70 9.44 -23.75
CA ARG A 133 -15.04 10.60 -24.62
C ARG A 133 -14.29 11.88 -24.25
N LEU A 134 -13.70 11.91 -23.06
CA LEU A 134 -12.96 13.04 -22.50
C LEU A 134 -11.45 12.76 -22.41
N ASP A 135 -10.97 11.78 -23.18
CA ASP A 135 -9.57 11.34 -23.20
C ASP A 135 -9.08 10.78 -21.85
N MET A 136 -9.99 10.31 -20.99
CA MET A 136 -9.68 9.71 -19.68
C MET A 136 -9.96 8.21 -19.67
N LYS A 137 -9.15 7.43 -18.96
CA LYS A 137 -9.39 6.01 -18.70
C LYS A 137 -9.89 5.83 -17.27
N LEU A 138 -11.14 5.39 -17.08
CA LEU A 138 -11.62 4.89 -15.81
C LEU A 138 -11.27 3.39 -15.68
N ILE A 139 -10.50 3.04 -14.64
CA ILE A 139 -10.21 1.66 -14.31
C ILE A 139 -11.38 1.09 -13.51
N PRO A 140 -12.08 0.07 -14.02
CA PRO A 140 -13.16 -0.57 -13.27
C PRO A 140 -12.58 -1.29 -12.06
N SER A 141 -13.19 -1.10 -10.91
CA SER A 141 -12.81 -1.82 -9.69
C SER A 141 -14.01 -1.98 -8.78
N ARG A 142 -14.10 -3.16 -8.18
CA ARG A 142 -15.03 -3.42 -7.10
C ARG A 142 -14.30 -3.18 -5.78
N TYR A 143 -15.00 -2.63 -4.80
CA TYR A 143 -14.44 -2.31 -3.50
C TYR A 143 -15.32 -2.82 -2.37
N ARG A 144 -14.67 -3.40 -1.33
CA ARG A 144 -15.27 -3.49 0.01
C ARG A 144 -14.64 -2.45 0.90
N HIS A 145 -15.43 -1.85 1.75
CA HIS A 145 -14.97 -0.84 2.70
C HIS A 145 -15.22 -1.35 4.13
N LEU A 146 -14.13 -1.72 4.82
CA LEU A 146 -14.20 -2.18 6.20
C LEU A 146 -14.41 -1.02 7.19
N GLY A 147 -13.89 0.15 6.87
CA GLY A 147 -13.66 1.21 7.84
C GLY A 147 -12.50 0.87 8.80
N THR A 148 -12.00 1.88 9.47
CA THR A 148 -10.88 1.70 10.42
C THR A 148 -11.26 0.79 11.58
N GLU A 149 -12.49 0.88 12.06
CA GLU A 149 -13.04 0.05 13.15
C GLU A 149 -13.10 -1.43 12.75
N GLY A 150 -13.62 -1.73 11.57
CA GLY A 150 -13.74 -3.08 11.05
C GLY A 150 -12.40 -3.76 10.78
N CYS A 151 -11.35 -2.98 10.48
CA CYS A 151 -9.99 -3.52 10.32
C CYS A 151 -9.49 -4.18 11.61
N GLY A 152 -9.71 -3.55 12.77
CA GLY A 152 -9.29 -4.07 14.07
C GLY A 152 -9.96 -5.39 14.43
N GLU A 153 -11.27 -5.50 14.21
CA GLU A 153 -12.05 -6.72 14.49
C GLU A 153 -11.60 -7.88 13.59
N LEU A 154 -11.45 -7.61 12.29
CA LEU A 154 -11.00 -8.60 11.31
C LEU A 154 -9.60 -9.13 11.65
N LEU A 155 -8.67 -8.23 11.98
CA LEU A 155 -7.31 -8.60 12.37
C LEU A 155 -7.29 -9.42 13.67
N GLY A 156 -8.20 -9.16 14.60
CA GLY A 156 -8.39 -9.96 15.82
C GLY A 156 -8.81 -11.39 15.51
N LYS A 157 -9.77 -11.58 14.62
CA LYS A 157 -10.21 -12.90 14.17
C LYS A 157 -9.11 -13.69 13.45
N LEU A 158 -8.34 -13.01 12.57
CA LEU A 158 -7.19 -13.62 11.90
C LEU A 158 -6.11 -14.06 12.90
N ARG A 159 -5.83 -13.21 13.90
CA ARG A 159 -4.86 -13.51 14.96
C ARG A 159 -5.29 -14.74 15.78
N ALA A 160 -6.55 -14.78 16.16
CA ALA A 160 -7.12 -15.90 16.94
C ALA A 160 -7.12 -17.22 16.12
N HIS A 161 -7.41 -17.14 14.82
CA HIS A 161 -7.41 -18.32 13.94
C HIS A 161 -6.01 -18.93 13.77
N LEU A 162 -4.97 -18.10 13.64
CA LEU A 162 -3.58 -18.57 13.51
C LEU A 162 -2.98 -19.01 14.85
N ALA A 163 -3.57 -18.62 15.98
CA ALA A 163 -3.09 -19.02 17.31
C ALA A 163 -3.14 -20.56 17.46
N GLY A 164 -2.04 -21.12 17.91
CA GLY A 164 -1.88 -22.58 18.08
C GLY A 164 -1.50 -23.36 16.82
N GLN A 165 -1.57 -22.73 15.64
CA GLN A 165 -1.12 -23.32 14.37
C GLN A 165 0.22 -22.74 13.88
N VAL A 166 0.47 -21.47 14.23
CA VAL A 166 1.67 -20.72 13.86
C VAL A 166 2.29 -20.15 15.13
N ALA A 167 3.59 -20.29 15.29
CA ALA A 167 4.34 -19.57 16.30
C ALA A 167 4.42 -18.09 15.89
N ILE A 168 3.85 -17.19 16.70
CA ILE A 168 3.80 -15.75 16.38
C ILE A 168 4.57 -14.99 17.44
N ARG A 169 5.61 -14.24 17.03
CA ARG A 169 6.43 -13.39 17.89
C ARG A 169 6.38 -11.96 17.42
N CYS A 170 5.72 -11.11 18.18
CA CYS A 170 5.76 -9.65 18.02
C CYS A 170 6.90 -9.07 18.89
N GLY A 171 7.36 -7.84 18.56
CA GLY A 171 8.53 -7.25 19.21
C GLY A 171 9.84 -7.96 18.89
N SER A 172 9.93 -8.64 17.73
CA SER A 172 11.08 -9.47 17.35
C SER A 172 11.63 -9.01 15.99
N PRO A 173 12.35 -7.89 15.95
CA PRO A 173 12.91 -7.34 14.71
C PRO A 173 14.01 -8.24 14.16
N VAL A 174 13.91 -8.57 12.88
CA VAL A 174 14.94 -9.34 12.16
C VAL A 174 16.02 -8.37 11.68
N ALA A 175 17.28 -8.66 12.08
CA ALA A 175 18.45 -7.89 11.65
C ALA A 175 18.97 -8.37 10.29
N GLN A 176 19.11 -9.69 10.08
CA GLN A 176 19.73 -10.23 8.88
C GLN A 176 19.14 -11.59 8.48
N ILE A 177 19.21 -11.89 7.20
CA ILE A 177 18.97 -13.21 6.63
C ILE A 177 20.25 -14.02 6.70
N ILE A 178 20.15 -15.26 7.18
CA ILE A 178 21.29 -16.19 7.24
C ILE A 178 21.28 -17.03 5.96
N LEU A 179 22.43 -17.09 5.31
CA LEU A 179 22.64 -17.95 4.14
C LEU A 179 23.32 -19.27 4.56
N GLY A 180 22.88 -20.35 3.96
CA GLY A 180 23.50 -21.67 4.04
C GLY A 180 24.38 -21.98 2.81
N GLU A 181 24.70 -23.26 2.66
CA GLU A 181 25.45 -23.73 1.50
C GLU A 181 24.68 -23.50 0.19
N GLY A 182 25.37 -23.23 -0.90
CA GLY A 182 24.78 -23.11 -2.24
C GLY A 182 23.92 -21.86 -2.45
N ASN A 183 24.19 -20.76 -1.71
CA ASN A 183 23.41 -19.51 -1.80
C ASN A 183 21.92 -19.71 -1.54
N SER A 184 21.59 -20.46 -0.48
CA SER A 184 20.20 -20.69 -0.06
C SER A 184 19.92 -20.01 1.28
N ALA A 185 18.67 -19.57 1.50
CA ALA A 185 18.23 -19.11 2.81
C ALA A 185 18.29 -20.28 3.82
N ALA A 186 18.80 -20.01 5.02
CA ALA A 186 18.96 -21.01 6.08
C ALA A 186 18.33 -20.56 7.41
N GLY A 187 17.88 -19.31 7.50
CA GLY A 187 17.24 -18.76 8.68
C GLY A 187 17.38 -17.25 8.77
N VAL A 188 17.17 -16.75 9.98
CA VAL A 188 17.25 -15.31 10.29
C VAL A 188 18.04 -15.10 11.58
N ARG A 189 18.65 -13.90 11.69
CA ARG A 189 19.21 -13.37 12.95
C ARG A 189 18.36 -12.18 13.38
N LEU A 190 17.92 -12.21 14.65
CA LEU A 190 17.23 -11.10 15.28
C LEU A 190 18.21 -9.99 15.70
N GLU A 191 17.68 -8.80 16.02
CA GLU A 191 18.53 -7.68 16.51
C GLU A 191 19.20 -7.96 17.86
N ASP A 192 18.63 -8.83 18.69
CA ASP A 192 19.22 -9.29 19.96
C ASP A 192 20.34 -10.35 19.78
N GLY A 193 20.65 -10.71 18.54
CA GLY A 193 21.66 -11.71 18.18
C GLY A 193 21.14 -13.14 18.11
N THR A 194 19.89 -13.41 18.47
CA THR A 194 19.29 -14.76 18.40
C THR A 194 19.23 -15.24 16.95
N GLU A 195 19.72 -16.45 16.68
CA GLU A 195 19.63 -17.10 15.38
C GLU A 195 18.54 -18.16 15.37
N ILE A 196 17.71 -18.14 14.35
CA ILE A 196 16.61 -19.08 14.14
C ILE A 196 16.76 -19.69 12.75
N ALA A 197 16.85 -21.02 12.70
CA ALA A 197 17.02 -21.75 11.45
C ALA A 197 15.68 -21.99 10.74
N ALA A 198 15.70 -22.01 9.40
CA ALA A 198 14.54 -22.38 8.61
C ALA A 198 14.92 -23.02 7.27
N ASP A 199 13.99 -23.84 6.73
CA ASP A 199 14.13 -24.39 5.38
C ASP A 199 13.73 -23.37 4.32
N TYR A 200 12.78 -22.48 4.64
CA TYR A 200 12.26 -21.41 3.77
C TYR A 200 12.11 -20.12 4.57
N VAL A 201 12.39 -18.99 3.93
CA VAL A 201 12.18 -17.64 4.50
C VAL A 201 11.32 -16.80 3.56
N ILE A 202 10.25 -16.21 4.09
CA ILE A 202 9.38 -15.27 3.38
C ILE A 202 9.58 -13.88 3.96
N LEU A 203 10.01 -12.94 3.13
CA LEU A 203 10.17 -11.53 3.49
C LEU A 203 8.90 -10.75 3.16
N ALA A 204 8.20 -10.30 4.18
CA ALA A 204 6.99 -9.47 4.10
C ALA A 204 7.12 -8.17 4.90
N PRO A 205 8.23 -7.40 4.78
CA PRO A 205 8.59 -6.32 5.72
C PRO A 205 7.67 -5.09 5.61
N GLY A 206 6.79 -5.04 4.61
CA GLY A 206 5.92 -3.90 4.36
C GLY A 206 6.69 -2.60 4.05
N ARG A 207 5.99 -1.47 3.99
CA ARG A 207 6.60 -0.16 3.69
C ARG A 207 7.59 0.27 4.77
N GLU A 208 7.30 -0.05 6.02
CA GLU A 208 8.14 0.29 7.17
C GLU A 208 9.50 -0.44 7.15
N GLY A 209 9.52 -1.69 6.68
CA GLY A 209 10.73 -2.47 6.56
C GLY A 209 11.45 -2.32 5.21
N SER A 210 11.01 -1.41 4.34
CA SER A 210 11.60 -1.25 3.00
C SER A 210 13.06 -0.82 3.01
N ALA A 211 13.45 0.04 3.96
CA ALA A 211 14.85 0.46 4.12
C ALA A 211 15.75 -0.71 4.57
N TRP A 212 15.28 -1.53 5.52
CA TRP A 212 15.96 -2.74 5.94
C TRP A 212 16.10 -3.73 4.76
N LEU A 213 15.03 -3.96 4.00
CA LEU A 213 15.07 -4.86 2.85
C LEU A 213 16.04 -4.35 1.77
N ALA A 214 16.14 -3.04 1.56
CA ALA A 214 17.12 -2.46 0.63
C ALA A 214 18.58 -2.73 1.08
N GLN A 215 18.85 -2.66 2.38
CA GLN A 215 20.16 -3.01 2.95
C GLN A 215 20.46 -4.51 2.78
N GLU A 216 19.50 -5.38 3.08
CA GLU A 216 19.63 -6.82 2.90
C GLU A 216 19.79 -7.20 1.42
N ALA A 217 19.02 -6.58 0.52
CA ALA A 217 19.18 -6.78 -0.92
C ALA A 217 20.59 -6.44 -1.40
N LYS A 218 21.17 -5.32 -0.92
CA LYS A 218 22.56 -4.95 -1.21
C LYS A 218 23.56 -5.96 -0.62
N ARG A 219 23.35 -6.40 0.63
CA ARG A 219 24.23 -7.37 1.32
C ARG A 219 24.23 -8.74 0.62
N LEU A 220 23.05 -9.17 0.18
CA LEU A 220 22.83 -10.46 -0.49
C LEU A 220 23.04 -10.37 -2.01
N ASN A 221 23.43 -9.19 -2.53
CA ASN A 221 23.63 -8.93 -3.95
C ASN A 221 22.40 -9.27 -4.83
N LEU A 222 21.18 -9.01 -4.29
CA LEU A 222 19.94 -9.21 -5.04
C LEU A 222 19.77 -8.11 -6.10
N GLN A 223 19.27 -8.48 -7.26
CA GLN A 223 18.95 -7.52 -8.31
C GLN A 223 17.70 -6.72 -7.96
N THR A 224 17.77 -5.42 -8.24
CA THR A 224 16.70 -4.49 -7.89
C THR A 224 16.39 -3.55 -9.06
N THR A 225 15.14 -3.12 -9.14
CA THR A 225 14.70 -2.08 -10.08
C THR A 225 14.15 -0.89 -9.29
N ILE A 226 14.27 0.29 -9.90
CA ILE A 226 13.80 1.54 -9.30
C ILE A 226 12.35 1.75 -9.68
N ASN A 227 11.48 1.87 -8.69
CA ASN A 227 10.09 2.26 -8.90
C ASN A 227 9.97 3.77 -9.16
N PRO A 228 8.94 4.22 -9.90
CA PRO A 228 8.61 5.63 -10.01
C PRO A 228 8.25 6.22 -8.65
N VAL A 229 8.29 7.55 -8.52
CA VAL A 229 7.69 8.30 -7.42
C VAL A 229 6.43 8.99 -7.92
N ASP A 230 5.38 8.96 -7.11
CA ASP A 230 4.17 9.72 -7.37
C ASP A 230 4.15 10.97 -6.49
N ILE A 231 4.06 12.13 -7.11
CA ILE A 231 3.99 13.42 -6.41
C ILE A 231 2.77 14.19 -6.89
N GLY A 232 2.05 14.82 -5.97
CA GLY A 232 0.89 15.61 -6.33
C GLY A 232 0.28 16.35 -5.16
N LEU A 233 -1.00 16.60 -5.28
CA LEU A 233 -1.81 17.35 -4.34
C LEU A 233 -3.06 16.56 -3.96
N ARG A 234 -3.54 16.78 -2.75
CA ARG A 234 -4.87 16.36 -2.31
C ARG A 234 -5.87 17.44 -2.68
N VAL A 235 -6.94 17.03 -3.30
CA VAL A 235 -8.05 17.87 -3.74
C VAL A 235 -9.22 17.64 -2.81
N GLU A 236 -9.89 18.70 -2.35
CA GLU A 236 -11.10 18.63 -1.53
C GLU A 236 -12.18 19.50 -2.17
N VAL A 237 -13.35 18.90 -2.35
CA VAL A 237 -14.53 19.51 -2.99
C VAL A 237 -15.79 19.14 -2.20
N PRO A 238 -16.91 19.87 -2.37
CA PRO A 238 -18.20 19.42 -1.83
C PRO A 238 -18.51 18.02 -2.33
N ALA A 239 -19.05 17.14 -1.47
CA ALA A 239 -19.34 15.75 -1.82
C ALA A 239 -20.24 15.63 -3.06
N SER A 240 -21.19 16.54 -3.22
CA SER A 240 -22.11 16.61 -4.38
C SER A 240 -21.39 16.69 -5.74
N VAL A 241 -20.18 17.26 -5.79
CA VAL A 241 -19.40 17.38 -7.04
C VAL A 241 -18.96 16.00 -7.56
N MET A 242 -18.62 15.09 -6.66
CA MET A 242 -18.13 13.74 -7.02
C MET A 242 -19.21 12.65 -6.88
N GLU A 243 -20.40 12.98 -6.41
CA GLU A 243 -21.40 12.02 -5.96
C GLU A 243 -21.87 11.07 -7.09
N GLU A 244 -22.06 11.57 -8.32
CA GLU A 244 -22.45 10.72 -9.46
C GLU A 244 -21.42 9.64 -9.76
N ILE A 245 -20.13 9.95 -9.55
CA ILE A 245 -19.02 9.03 -9.77
C ILE A 245 -18.89 8.08 -8.57
N THR A 246 -18.92 8.63 -7.36
CA THR A 246 -18.66 7.83 -6.14
C THR A 246 -19.79 6.88 -5.78
N ARG A 247 -21.03 7.17 -6.19
CA ARG A 247 -22.15 6.23 -6.10
C ARG A 247 -21.94 4.99 -6.96
N VAL A 248 -21.29 5.14 -8.13
CA VAL A 248 -21.03 4.03 -9.05
C VAL A 248 -19.81 3.22 -8.65
N THR A 249 -18.70 3.88 -8.28
CA THR A 249 -17.40 3.21 -8.11
C THR A 249 -16.82 3.33 -6.71
N TYR A 250 -17.43 4.10 -5.78
CA TYR A 250 -16.90 4.47 -4.47
C TYR A 250 -15.54 5.19 -4.57
N GLU A 251 -14.49 4.50 -5.02
CA GLU A 251 -13.18 5.07 -5.30
C GLU A 251 -12.88 5.01 -6.81
N ALA A 252 -13.06 6.12 -7.51
CA ALA A 252 -12.79 6.20 -8.94
C ALA A 252 -11.29 6.31 -9.22
N LYS A 253 -10.74 5.34 -9.93
CA LYS A 253 -9.39 5.41 -10.47
C LYS A 253 -9.45 5.90 -11.92
N ILE A 254 -9.18 7.19 -12.09
CA ILE A 254 -9.19 7.86 -13.40
C ILE A 254 -7.76 8.20 -13.79
N ILE A 255 -7.36 7.81 -14.98
CA ILE A 255 -6.06 8.09 -15.57
C ILE A 255 -6.25 9.05 -16.74
N TYR A 256 -5.40 10.07 -16.80
CA TYR A 256 -5.34 11.05 -17.88
C TYR A 256 -3.89 11.28 -18.29
N TYR A 257 -3.61 11.27 -19.59
CA TYR A 257 -2.32 11.70 -20.12
C TYR A 257 -2.43 13.15 -20.57
N THR A 258 -1.64 14.02 -19.94
CA THR A 258 -1.71 15.45 -20.23
C THR A 258 -1.26 15.74 -21.65
N ARG A 259 -1.96 16.64 -22.34
CA ARG A 259 -1.63 17.00 -23.73
C ARG A 259 -0.30 17.72 -23.85
N ARG A 260 0.06 18.48 -22.79
CA ARG A 260 1.26 19.31 -22.79
C ARG A 260 2.55 18.50 -22.64
N PHE A 261 2.55 17.51 -21.78
CA PHE A 261 3.76 16.78 -21.40
C PHE A 261 3.65 15.27 -21.62
N GLU A 262 2.47 14.78 -21.99
CA GLU A 262 2.16 13.35 -22.11
C GLU A 262 2.45 12.57 -20.81
N ASP A 263 2.43 13.28 -19.67
CA ASP A 263 2.61 12.68 -18.36
C ASP A 263 1.30 12.06 -17.87
N MET A 264 1.42 10.91 -17.24
CA MET A 264 0.31 10.25 -16.59
C MET A 264 -0.05 10.96 -15.29
N VAL A 265 -1.28 11.46 -15.21
CA VAL A 265 -1.91 11.94 -13.97
C VAL A 265 -3.06 11.01 -13.63
N ARG A 266 -3.19 10.68 -12.35
CA ARG A 266 -4.26 9.80 -11.90
C ARG A 266 -4.91 10.27 -10.61
N THR A 267 -6.20 9.98 -10.45
CA THR A 267 -6.85 10.05 -9.13
C THR A 267 -6.34 8.91 -8.24
N PHE A 268 -6.24 9.17 -6.95
CA PHE A 268 -5.78 8.19 -6.00
C PHE A 268 -6.48 8.37 -4.63
N CYS A 269 -6.74 7.27 -3.93
CA CYS A 269 -7.31 7.25 -2.59
C CYS A 269 -8.48 8.23 -2.45
N MET A 270 -9.51 8.07 -3.28
CA MET A 270 -10.73 8.88 -3.20
C MET A 270 -11.51 8.49 -1.95
N CYS A 271 -11.90 9.50 -1.17
CA CYS A 271 -12.56 9.37 0.11
C CYS A 271 -13.90 10.11 0.07
N PRO A 272 -14.99 9.44 -0.37
CA PRO A 272 -16.32 10.04 -0.36
C PRO A 272 -16.73 10.38 1.06
N TYR A 273 -17.23 11.59 1.29
CA TYR A 273 -17.63 12.11 2.59
C TYR A 273 -16.55 11.98 3.68
N GLY A 274 -15.28 11.96 3.25
CA GLY A 274 -14.12 11.74 4.11
C GLY A 274 -13.42 13.02 4.51
N GLU A 275 -12.33 12.86 5.25
CA GLU A 275 -11.48 13.94 5.75
C GLU A 275 -10.11 13.92 5.08
N VAL A 276 -9.56 15.11 4.88
CA VAL A 276 -8.13 15.28 4.58
C VAL A 276 -7.37 15.13 5.90
N ILE A 277 -6.33 14.32 5.93
CA ILE A 277 -5.52 14.08 7.12
C ILE A 277 -4.04 14.34 6.86
N ARG A 278 -3.33 14.73 7.90
CA ARG A 278 -1.87 14.77 7.92
C ARG A 278 -1.32 13.36 8.17
N GLU A 279 -0.30 12.99 7.40
CA GLU A 279 0.47 11.75 7.58
C GLU A 279 1.89 12.11 8.03
N ASP A 280 2.33 11.56 9.17
CA ASP A 280 3.68 11.74 9.71
C ASP A 280 4.55 10.52 9.33
N LEU A 281 5.62 10.80 8.60
CA LEU A 281 6.59 9.82 8.13
C LEU A 281 7.94 10.02 8.85
N GLY A 282 7.92 10.05 10.18
CA GLY A 282 9.12 10.26 11.00
C GLY A 282 9.61 11.70 10.96
N GLY A 283 8.72 12.66 11.16
CA GLY A 283 9.00 14.09 11.13
C GLY A 283 8.95 14.71 9.73
N LEU A 284 8.62 13.94 8.72
CA LEU A 284 8.27 14.41 7.37
C LEU A 284 6.75 14.37 7.21
N TYR A 285 6.12 15.51 7.10
CA TYR A 285 4.66 15.60 6.99
C TYR A 285 4.22 15.64 5.55
N THR A 286 3.27 14.76 5.22
CA THR A 286 2.57 14.70 3.94
C THR A 286 1.06 14.72 4.18
N VAL A 287 0.28 14.78 3.11
CA VAL A 287 -1.17 14.77 3.19
C VAL A 287 -1.71 13.43 2.68
N ASN A 288 -2.82 12.98 3.25
CA ASN A 288 -3.57 11.81 2.82
C ASN A 288 -5.08 12.06 3.03
N GLY A 289 -5.92 11.10 2.74
CA GLY A 289 -7.36 11.13 3.01
C GLY A 289 -7.82 9.91 3.78
N HIS A 290 -8.90 10.09 4.52
CA HIS A 290 -9.55 9.02 5.27
C HIS A 290 -11.05 9.06 5.03
N SER A 291 -11.67 7.91 4.93
CA SER A 291 -13.11 7.74 4.98
C SER A 291 -13.49 6.81 6.13
N TYR A 292 -14.54 7.16 6.84
CA TYR A 292 -15.03 6.41 7.99
C TYR A 292 -16.34 5.70 7.63
N ALA A 293 -16.63 4.58 8.28
CA ALA A 293 -17.88 3.86 8.06
C ALA A 293 -19.10 4.64 8.58
N HIS A 294 -18.95 5.31 9.74
CA HIS A 294 -20.05 5.93 10.47
C HIS A 294 -19.97 7.46 10.57
N HIS A 295 -18.85 8.06 10.24
CA HIS A 295 -18.66 9.52 10.23
C HIS A 295 -18.56 10.03 8.79
N LYS A 296 -19.43 10.99 8.43
CA LYS A 296 -19.47 11.59 7.11
C LYS A 296 -19.33 13.11 7.21
N THR A 297 -18.40 13.67 6.42
CA THR A 297 -18.26 15.11 6.23
C THR A 297 -19.13 15.58 5.06
N ALA A 298 -19.19 16.88 4.82
CA ALA A 298 -19.85 17.44 3.64
C ALA A 298 -19.00 17.36 2.36
N ASN A 299 -17.75 16.88 2.47
CA ASN A 299 -16.75 16.92 1.40
C ASN A 299 -16.36 15.53 0.91
N THR A 300 -15.92 15.47 -0.34
CA THR A 300 -15.15 14.35 -0.89
C THR A 300 -13.74 14.85 -1.18
N ASN A 301 -12.74 14.04 -0.87
CA ASN A 301 -11.37 14.37 -1.19
C ASN A 301 -10.66 13.22 -1.94
N PHE A 302 -9.67 13.56 -2.74
CA PHE A 302 -8.87 12.61 -3.52
C PHE A 302 -7.52 13.23 -3.88
N ALA A 303 -6.50 12.40 -4.08
CA ALA A 303 -5.23 12.88 -4.62
C ALA A 303 -5.24 12.95 -6.15
N LEU A 304 -4.54 13.92 -6.69
CA LEU A 304 -4.06 13.93 -8.07
C LEU A 304 -2.55 13.73 -8.06
N LEU A 305 -2.12 12.60 -8.57
CA LEU A 305 -0.72 12.16 -8.55
C LEU A 305 -0.16 12.09 -9.96
N VAL A 306 1.02 12.68 -10.14
CA VAL A 306 1.83 12.59 -11.35
C VAL A 306 2.94 11.57 -11.11
N SER A 307 2.95 10.48 -11.87
CA SER A 307 3.98 9.45 -11.79
C SER A 307 5.21 9.85 -12.60
N LYS A 308 6.39 9.75 -11.98
CA LYS A 308 7.68 10.01 -12.66
C LYS A 308 8.66 8.90 -12.41
N THR A 309 9.21 8.40 -13.51
CA THR A 309 10.40 7.55 -13.52
C THR A 309 11.60 8.41 -13.88
N PHE A 310 12.67 8.24 -13.13
CA PHE A 310 13.92 8.92 -13.40
C PHE A 310 14.90 7.97 -14.13
N THR A 311 15.68 8.55 -15.03
CA THR A 311 16.74 7.85 -15.76
C THR A 311 18.09 8.43 -15.34
N GLU A 312 19.18 7.77 -15.77
CA GLU A 312 20.53 8.29 -15.55
C GLU A 312 20.66 9.80 -15.83
N PRO A 313 21.44 10.52 -15.03
CA PRO A 313 22.29 10.04 -13.92
C PRO A 313 21.56 9.94 -12.56
N PHE A 314 20.28 10.33 -12.47
CA PHE A 314 19.53 10.42 -11.21
C PHE A 314 18.72 9.14 -10.95
N ARG A 315 19.04 8.46 -9.84
CA ARG A 315 18.45 7.15 -9.47
C ARG A 315 17.75 7.14 -8.10
N GLU A 316 17.45 8.31 -7.54
CA GLU A 316 16.93 8.40 -6.17
C GLU A 316 15.54 9.04 -6.10
N PRO A 317 14.48 8.44 -6.70
CA PRO A 317 13.14 9.01 -6.72
C PRO A 317 12.57 9.25 -5.32
N ILE A 318 12.90 8.41 -4.34
CA ILE A 318 12.49 8.57 -2.95
C ILE A 318 13.09 9.85 -2.36
N ALA A 319 14.38 10.08 -2.54
CA ALA A 319 15.06 11.29 -2.05
C ALA A 319 14.46 12.56 -2.70
N TYR A 320 14.14 12.50 -4.00
CA TYR A 320 13.47 13.60 -4.69
C TYR A 320 12.10 13.92 -4.08
N GLY A 321 11.25 12.91 -3.88
CA GLY A 321 9.94 13.09 -3.26
C GLY A 321 10.04 13.62 -1.83
N GLN A 322 11.00 13.12 -1.03
CA GLN A 322 11.28 13.62 0.30
C GLN A 322 11.74 15.09 0.29
N HIS A 323 12.54 15.49 -0.70
CA HIS A 323 12.99 16.88 -0.83
C HIS A 323 11.79 17.82 -1.08
N ILE A 324 10.89 17.46 -1.97
CA ILE A 324 9.66 18.22 -2.23
C ILE A 324 8.78 18.31 -0.97
N ALA A 325 8.62 17.21 -0.23
CA ALA A 325 7.85 17.22 1.02
C ALA A 325 8.52 18.10 2.10
N ARG A 326 9.84 18.03 2.25
CA ARG A 326 10.59 18.93 3.18
C ARG A 326 10.42 20.39 2.81
N LEU A 327 10.43 20.73 1.52
CA LEU A 327 10.21 22.10 1.06
C LEU A 327 8.79 22.58 1.43
N ALA A 328 7.77 21.73 1.27
CA ALA A 328 6.41 22.04 1.70
C ALA A 328 6.34 22.27 3.22
N ASN A 329 6.98 21.41 4.02
CA ASN A 329 7.01 21.56 5.48
C ASN A 329 7.76 22.82 5.91
N MET A 330 8.85 23.17 5.25
CA MET A 330 9.59 24.40 5.54
C MET A 330 8.74 25.65 5.32
N LEU A 331 7.90 25.66 4.28
CA LEU A 331 7.08 26.82 3.92
C LEU A 331 5.73 26.87 4.67
N GLY A 332 5.17 25.74 5.06
CA GLY A 332 3.85 25.61 5.68
C GLY A 332 3.87 25.15 7.14
N GLY A 333 5.03 24.84 7.68
CA GLY A 333 5.18 24.16 8.98
C GLY A 333 4.92 22.66 8.87
N GLU A 334 3.80 22.27 8.33
CA GLU A 334 3.40 20.88 8.10
C GLU A 334 2.74 20.73 6.73
N VAL A 335 1.44 20.98 6.61
CA VAL A 335 0.65 20.88 5.38
C VAL A 335 0.21 22.26 4.93
N ILE A 336 0.39 22.56 3.66
CA ILE A 336 -0.11 23.78 3.02
C ILE A 336 -1.51 23.51 2.44
N VAL A 337 -2.44 24.47 2.64
CA VAL A 337 -3.73 24.53 1.95
C VAL A 337 -3.81 25.77 1.06
N GLN A 338 -4.31 25.60 -0.18
CA GLN A 338 -4.51 26.71 -1.11
C GLN A 338 -5.81 26.53 -1.91
N ARG A 339 -6.55 27.60 -2.10
CA ARG A 339 -7.68 27.61 -3.03
C ARG A 339 -7.18 27.58 -4.47
N LEU A 340 -7.84 26.79 -5.31
CA LEU A 340 -7.52 26.71 -6.74
C LEU A 340 -7.56 28.08 -7.44
N GLY A 341 -8.53 28.92 -7.09
CA GLY A 341 -8.62 30.27 -7.64
C GLY A 341 -7.44 31.18 -7.28
N ASP A 342 -6.87 31.01 -6.08
CA ASP A 342 -5.67 31.78 -5.67
C ASP A 342 -4.42 31.26 -6.37
N LEU A 343 -4.27 29.92 -6.48
CA LEU A 343 -3.16 29.28 -7.20
C LEU A 343 -3.12 29.72 -8.67
N ARG A 344 -4.27 29.73 -9.36
CA ARG A 344 -4.37 30.17 -10.77
C ARG A 344 -4.00 31.63 -10.99
N GLN A 345 -4.19 32.47 -9.97
CA GLN A 345 -3.81 33.87 -10.00
C GLN A 345 -2.38 34.12 -9.50
N GLY A 346 -1.59 33.07 -9.26
CA GLY A 346 -0.21 33.17 -8.83
C GLY A 346 -0.06 33.84 -7.45
N ARG A 347 -1.00 33.62 -6.54
CA ARG A 347 -0.98 34.24 -5.20
C ARG A 347 -1.29 33.23 -4.10
N ARG A 348 -0.68 33.39 -2.94
CA ARG A 348 -0.96 32.58 -1.76
C ARG A 348 -2.42 32.73 -1.29
N SER A 349 -2.98 31.67 -0.71
CA SER A 349 -4.20 31.78 0.08
C SER A 349 -3.91 32.39 1.44
N THR A 350 -4.93 33.00 2.03
CA THR A 350 -4.91 33.56 3.39
C THR A 350 -6.08 32.98 4.20
N PRO A 351 -6.05 33.00 5.53
CA PRO A 351 -7.18 32.52 6.34
C PRO A 351 -8.51 33.18 5.94
N THR A 352 -8.51 34.47 5.65
CA THR A 352 -9.70 35.20 5.20
C THR A 352 -10.21 34.70 3.85
N ARG A 353 -9.31 34.36 2.91
CA ARG A 353 -9.69 33.83 1.59
C ARG A 353 -10.24 32.41 1.69
N ILE A 354 -9.63 31.57 2.51
CA ILE A 354 -10.13 30.20 2.79
C ILE A 354 -11.55 30.31 3.37
N LYS A 355 -11.77 31.13 4.41
CA LYS A 355 -13.07 31.31 5.07
C LYS A 355 -14.18 31.84 4.12
N ARG A 356 -13.81 32.56 3.07
CA ARG A 356 -14.77 33.03 2.04
C ARG A 356 -15.10 31.97 0.99
N GLY A 357 -14.42 30.82 1.03
CA GLY A 357 -14.67 29.70 0.12
C GLY A 357 -16.01 29.01 0.40
N LEU A 358 -16.45 28.21 -0.57
CA LEU A 358 -17.64 27.35 -0.41
C LEU A 358 -17.28 25.97 0.17
N VAL A 359 -16.00 25.64 0.21
CA VAL A 359 -15.48 24.38 0.79
C VAL A 359 -14.87 24.70 2.14
N GLU A 360 -15.43 24.13 3.20
CA GLU A 360 -14.85 24.22 4.54
C GLU A 360 -13.73 23.16 4.66
N PRO A 361 -12.48 23.56 5.00
CA PRO A 361 -11.38 22.60 5.15
C PRO A 361 -11.66 21.56 6.23
N THR A 362 -11.51 20.27 5.91
CA THR A 362 -11.59 19.22 6.94
C THR A 362 -10.28 19.11 7.73
N LEU A 363 -9.12 19.38 7.10
CA LEU A 363 -7.83 19.55 7.80
C LEU A 363 -7.68 21.02 8.24
N ARG A 364 -8.23 21.36 9.41
CA ARG A 364 -8.33 22.75 9.90
C ARG A 364 -6.97 23.35 10.28
N GLU A 365 -6.02 22.52 10.67
CA GLU A 365 -4.65 22.89 11.04
C GLU A 365 -3.74 23.17 9.83
N ALA A 366 -4.18 22.89 8.60
CA ALA A 366 -3.38 23.17 7.43
C ALA A 366 -3.14 24.68 7.25
N THR A 367 -1.92 25.05 6.94
CA THR A 367 -1.49 26.44 6.78
C THR A 367 -1.88 27.00 5.42
N PRO A 368 -2.67 28.09 5.34
CA PRO A 368 -2.92 28.77 4.07
C PRO A 368 -1.63 29.32 3.44
N GLY A 369 -1.28 28.82 2.25
CA GLY A 369 0.02 29.10 1.63
C GLY A 369 -0.04 29.17 0.11
N ASP A 370 1.13 28.95 -0.50
CA ASP A 370 1.32 28.95 -1.96
C ASP A 370 2.05 27.67 -2.41
N LEU A 371 1.32 26.77 -3.03
CA LEU A 371 1.82 25.49 -3.55
C LEU A 371 2.70 25.64 -4.79
N SER A 372 2.63 26.80 -5.48
CA SER A 372 3.51 27.08 -6.61
C SER A 372 4.97 27.27 -6.23
N LEU A 373 5.25 27.56 -4.96
CA LEU A 373 6.61 27.64 -4.41
C LEU A 373 7.19 26.27 -4.05
N VAL A 374 6.35 25.22 -4.06
CA VAL A 374 6.73 23.87 -3.65
C VAL A 374 6.86 22.94 -4.83
N LEU A 375 5.81 22.87 -5.67
CA LEU A 375 5.79 21.93 -6.78
C LEU A 375 6.56 22.46 -7.99
N PRO A 376 7.43 21.65 -8.60
CA PRO A 376 8.00 21.99 -9.90
C PRO A 376 6.91 22.25 -10.92
N TYR A 377 7.16 23.21 -11.80
CA TYR A 377 6.20 23.70 -12.80
C TYR A 377 5.49 22.57 -13.58
N ARG A 378 6.23 21.54 -13.98
CA ARG A 378 5.66 20.42 -14.75
C ARG A 378 4.60 19.64 -13.98
N TYR A 379 4.81 19.40 -12.66
CA TYR A 379 3.82 18.75 -11.81
C TYR A 379 2.57 19.62 -11.66
N LEU A 380 2.77 20.89 -11.38
CA LEU A 380 1.67 21.84 -11.20
C LEU A 380 0.83 21.98 -12.49
N ALA A 381 1.49 22.14 -13.64
CA ALA A 381 0.81 22.24 -14.93
C ALA A 381 0.00 20.97 -15.25
N ASN A 382 0.55 19.79 -14.99
CA ASN A 382 -0.13 18.52 -15.18
C ASN A 382 -1.38 18.38 -14.29
N ILE A 383 -1.29 18.79 -13.02
CA ILE A 383 -2.42 18.74 -12.07
C ILE A 383 -3.53 19.73 -12.49
N LEU A 384 -3.18 20.94 -12.89
CA LEU A 384 -4.15 21.94 -13.36
C LEU A 384 -4.85 21.47 -14.62
N GLU A 385 -4.13 20.87 -15.57
CA GLU A 385 -4.73 20.31 -16.78
C GLU A 385 -5.67 19.14 -16.48
N MET A 386 -5.28 18.25 -15.53
CA MET A 386 -6.16 17.16 -15.08
C MET A 386 -7.43 17.69 -14.41
N LEU A 387 -7.36 18.75 -13.60
CA LEU A 387 -8.55 19.38 -12.99
C LEU A 387 -9.51 19.95 -14.05
N GLU A 388 -8.96 20.57 -15.11
CA GLU A 388 -9.77 21.08 -16.24
C GLU A 388 -10.42 19.93 -17.04
N ALA A 389 -9.69 18.84 -17.26
CA ALA A 389 -10.24 17.67 -17.92
C ALA A 389 -11.33 17.00 -17.06
N LEU A 390 -11.07 16.83 -15.76
CA LEU A 390 -11.97 16.17 -14.80
C LEU A 390 -13.26 16.97 -14.59
N ASP A 391 -13.23 18.31 -14.72
CA ASP A 391 -14.41 19.17 -14.58
C ASP A 391 -15.50 18.87 -15.63
N ARG A 392 -15.11 18.32 -16.79
CA ARG A 392 -16.06 17.87 -17.81
C ARG A 392 -16.77 16.57 -17.44
N LEU A 393 -16.18 15.76 -16.57
CA LEU A 393 -16.75 14.52 -16.04
C LEU A 393 -17.47 14.74 -14.71
N ALA A 394 -16.94 15.62 -13.86
CA ALA A 394 -17.45 16.01 -12.55
C ALA A 394 -17.51 17.55 -12.44
N PRO A 395 -18.57 18.19 -12.98
CA PRO A 395 -18.69 19.63 -13.00
C PRO A 395 -18.62 20.25 -11.60
N GLY A 396 -17.74 21.24 -11.45
CA GLY A 396 -17.45 21.91 -10.18
C GLY A 396 -16.15 21.47 -9.49
N VAL A 397 -15.48 20.42 -9.97
CA VAL A 397 -14.18 20.02 -9.42
C VAL A 397 -13.12 21.10 -9.66
N ASN A 398 -13.22 21.82 -10.74
CA ASN A 398 -12.32 22.90 -11.14
C ASN A 398 -12.79 24.30 -10.67
N SER A 399 -13.61 24.34 -9.62
CA SER A 399 -14.09 25.61 -9.02
C SER A 399 -12.95 26.39 -8.40
N ILE A 400 -13.07 27.72 -8.42
CA ILE A 400 -12.16 28.63 -7.71
C ILE A 400 -12.14 28.37 -6.18
N HIS A 401 -13.15 27.68 -5.67
CA HIS A 401 -13.32 27.33 -4.24
C HIS A 401 -12.74 25.98 -3.88
N THR A 402 -12.39 25.14 -4.86
CA THR A 402 -11.72 23.85 -4.63
C THR A 402 -10.46 24.06 -3.79
N LEU A 403 -10.28 23.22 -2.77
CA LEU A 403 -9.10 23.27 -1.91
C LEU A 403 -8.06 22.25 -2.39
N LEU A 404 -6.81 22.68 -2.38
CA LEU A 404 -5.64 21.89 -2.70
C LEU A 404 -4.72 21.85 -1.50
N TYR A 405 -4.30 20.65 -1.11
CA TYR A 405 -3.39 20.44 0.00
C TYR A 405 -2.09 19.82 -0.50
N GLY A 406 -0.99 20.25 0.03
CA GLY A 406 0.30 19.76 -0.42
C GLY A 406 1.33 19.57 0.69
N VAL A 407 2.16 18.58 0.40
CA VAL A 407 2.16 17.72 -0.79
C VAL A 407 1.69 16.32 -0.46
N GLU A 408 1.09 15.65 -1.42
CA GLU A 408 0.90 14.20 -1.33
C GLU A 408 2.01 13.52 -2.11
N VAL A 409 2.77 12.67 -1.43
CA VAL A 409 3.85 11.89 -2.04
C VAL A 409 3.62 10.42 -1.71
N LYS A 410 3.71 9.57 -2.72
CA LYS A 410 3.70 8.12 -2.52
C LYS A 410 5.09 7.58 -2.85
N PHE A 411 5.77 7.18 -1.79
CA PHE A 411 7.04 6.50 -1.89
C PHE A 411 6.80 5.02 -2.13
N TYR A 412 7.46 4.49 -3.13
CA TYR A 412 7.41 3.06 -3.42
C TYR A 412 8.72 2.42 -3.04
N SER A 413 8.61 1.25 -2.43
CA SER A 413 9.77 0.45 -2.08
C SER A 413 10.57 0.10 -3.33
N LEU A 414 11.86 -0.14 -3.14
CA LEU A 414 12.69 -0.83 -4.12
C LEU A 414 11.96 -2.09 -4.60
N GLN A 415 11.93 -2.35 -5.89
CA GLN A 415 11.37 -3.60 -6.41
C GLN A 415 12.50 -4.61 -6.57
N LEU A 416 12.37 -5.74 -5.87
CA LEU A 416 13.26 -6.88 -6.06
C LEU A 416 12.93 -7.57 -7.39
N ARG A 417 13.96 -8.06 -8.08
CA ARG A 417 13.77 -8.98 -9.19
C ARG A 417 13.43 -10.36 -8.63
N LEU A 418 12.25 -10.87 -8.99
CA LEU A 418 11.71 -12.12 -8.47
C LEU A 418 11.32 -13.06 -9.60
N GLY A 419 11.36 -14.35 -9.30
CA GLY A 419 10.75 -15.38 -10.14
C GLY A 419 9.23 -15.33 -10.14
N PRO A 420 8.54 -16.12 -10.97
CA PRO A 420 7.09 -16.14 -11.07
C PRO A 420 6.38 -16.59 -9.79
N ASP A 421 7.07 -17.28 -8.90
CA ASP A 421 6.60 -17.71 -7.58
C ASP A 421 7.06 -16.77 -6.44
N LEU A 422 7.61 -15.60 -6.78
CA LEU A 422 8.13 -14.58 -5.88
C LEU A 422 9.39 -14.99 -5.10
N GLU A 423 10.14 -15.98 -5.59
CA GLU A 423 11.46 -16.34 -5.08
C GLU A 423 12.53 -15.39 -5.63
N THR A 424 13.51 -15.05 -4.80
CA THR A 424 14.68 -14.23 -5.18
C THR A 424 15.76 -15.08 -5.87
N GLU A 425 16.92 -14.47 -6.21
CA GLU A 425 18.10 -15.22 -6.67
C GLU A 425 18.77 -16.07 -5.58
N VAL A 426 18.38 -15.86 -4.33
CA VAL A 426 18.74 -16.74 -3.19
C VAL A 426 17.68 -17.82 -3.06
N THR A 427 18.10 -19.08 -3.21
CA THR A 427 17.20 -20.24 -3.13
C THR A 427 16.46 -20.28 -1.79
N ASN A 428 15.16 -20.60 -1.78
CA ASN A 428 14.29 -20.65 -0.61
C ASN A 428 14.08 -19.29 0.10
N LEU A 429 14.44 -18.18 -0.53
CA LEU A 429 14.16 -16.83 -0.06
C LEU A 429 13.10 -16.18 -0.94
N PHE A 430 11.92 -15.96 -0.39
CA PHE A 430 10.79 -15.34 -1.05
C PHE A 430 10.59 -13.92 -0.56
N ALA A 431 10.10 -13.02 -1.43
CA ALA A 431 9.81 -11.65 -1.04
C ALA A 431 8.43 -11.21 -1.57
N ILE A 432 7.58 -10.71 -0.69
CA ILE A 432 6.17 -10.45 -0.94
C ILE A 432 5.72 -9.08 -0.42
N GLY A 433 4.59 -8.62 -0.92
CA GLY A 433 3.93 -7.42 -0.44
C GLY A 433 4.60 -6.10 -0.85
N ASP A 434 4.18 -5.01 -0.19
CA ASP A 434 4.58 -3.65 -0.52
C ASP A 434 6.07 -3.39 -0.32
N GLY A 435 6.67 -4.01 0.70
CA GLY A 435 8.09 -3.83 1.02
C GLY A 435 9.04 -4.36 -0.05
N ALA A 436 8.64 -5.42 -0.73
CA ALA A 436 9.37 -6.02 -1.86
C ALA A 436 9.08 -5.34 -3.21
N GLY A 437 8.20 -4.32 -3.23
CA GLY A 437 7.79 -3.62 -4.45
C GLY A 437 6.80 -4.41 -5.32
N VAL A 438 6.25 -5.51 -4.82
CA VAL A 438 5.33 -6.39 -5.55
C VAL A 438 3.90 -5.86 -5.53
N SER A 439 3.47 -5.28 -4.42
CA SER A 439 2.11 -4.78 -4.24
C SER A 439 2.07 -3.34 -3.70
N ARG A 440 0.88 -2.75 -3.69
CA ARG A 440 0.60 -1.38 -3.21
C ARG A 440 -0.76 -1.28 -2.52
N GLY A 441 -1.38 -2.39 -2.19
CA GLY A 441 -2.70 -2.43 -1.57
C GLY A 441 -2.99 -3.77 -0.92
N LEU A 442 -3.98 -3.78 -0.02
CA LEU A 442 -4.28 -4.91 0.87
C LEU A 442 -4.49 -6.23 0.10
N VAL A 443 -5.31 -6.20 -0.96
CA VAL A 443 -5.70 -7.41 -1.71
C VAL A 443 -4.51 -8.01 -2.47
N GLN A 444 -3.75 -7.20 -3.22
CA GLN A 444 -2.59 -7.72 -3.94
C GLN A 444 -1.43 -8.09 -3.00
N ALA A 445 -1.28 -7.41 -1.85
CA ALA A 445 -0.34 -7.83 -0.82
C ALA A 445 -0.71 -9.23 -0.29
N SER A 446 -1.98 -9.45 0.05
CA SER A 446 -2.50 -10.75 0.47
C SER A 446 -2.31 -11.83 -0.60
N ALA A 447 -2.64 -11.50 -1.87
CA ALA A 447 -2.46 -12.40 -3.01
C ALA A 447 -1.00 -12.84 -3.21
N SER A 448 -0.04 -11.91 -3.02
CA SER A 448 1.39 -12.25 -3.08
C SER A 448 1.78 -13.26 -1.98
N GLY A 449 1.20 -13.12 -0.78
CA GLY A 449 1.38 -14.07 0.31
C GLY A 449 0.86 -15.46 -0.04
N VAL A 450 -0.34 -15.53 -0.62
CA VAL A 450 -0.94 -16.79 -1.09
C VAL A 450 -0.08 -17.45 -2.17
N LEU A 451 0.40 -16.68 -3.15
CA LEU A 451 1.21 -17.21 -4.25
C LEU A 451 2.51 -17.86 -3.75
N ALA A 452 3.28 -17.15 -2.94
CA ALA A 452 4.53 -17.67 -2.37
C ALA A 452 4.29 -18.88 -1.47
N ALA A 453 3.25 -18.84 -0.63
CA ALA A 453 2.89 -19.94 0.25
C ALA A 453 2.51 -21.23 -0.52
N ARG A 454 1.77 -21.12 -1.63
CA ARG A 454 1.41 -22.26 -2.50
C ARG A 454 2.64 -22.90 -3.14
N SER A 455 3.61 -22.07 -3.58
CA SER A 455 4.88 -22.60 -4.11
C SER A 455 5.65 -23.37 -3.05
N ILE A 456 5.80 -22.82 -1.84
CA ILE A 456 6.47 -23.49 -0.73
C ILE A 456 5.73 -24.79 -0.34
N ALA A 457 4.41 -24.75 -0.20
CA ALA A 457 3.61 -25.92 0.16
C ALA A 457 3.76 -27.08 -0.86
N THR A 458 3.86 -26.75 -2.15
CA THR A 458 4.11 -27.74 -3.21
C THR A 458 5.49 -28.37 -3.06
N ARG A 459 6.52 -27.55 -2.77
CA ARG A 459 7.91 -28.05 -2.55
C ARG A 459 8.00 -28.93 -1.29
N VAL A 460 7.34 -28.52 -0.21
CA VAL A 460 7.31 -29.30 1.04
C VAL A 460 6.66 -30.67 0.82
N LYS A 461 5.51 -30.71 0.13
CA LYS A 461 4.83 -32.00 -0.19
C LYS A 461 5.64 -32.90 -1.11
N GLY A 462 6.40 -32.32 -2.05
CA GLY A 462 7.30 -33.08 -2.94
C GLY A 462 8.56 -33.62 -2.26
N GLN A 463 8.94 -33.05 -1.11
CA GLN A 463 10.10 -33.50 -0.31
C GLN A 463 9.75 -34.56 0.75
N ASP A 464 8.46 -34.76 1.06
CA ASP A 464 7.98 -35.74 2.04
C ASP A 464 7.89 -37.12 1.41
N PRO A 465 8.79 -38.10 1.74
CA PRO A 465 8.86 -39.42 1.06
C PRO A 465 7.63 -40.31 1.28
N GLY A 466 6.70 -39.87 2.15
CA GLY A 466 5.53 -40.66 2.58
C GLY A 466 4.28 -40.56 1.68
N ASN A 467 4.21 -39.66 0.70
CA ASN A 467 2.97 -39.36 -0.04
C ASN A 467 2.85 -40.04 -1.40
N HIS A 468 3.71 -41.02 -1.73
CA HIS A 468 3.60 -41.82 -2.96
C HIS A 468 2.83 -43.13 -2.78
N ARG A 469 2.05 -43.28 -1.70
CA ARG A 469 1.14 -44.45 -1.54
C ARG A 469 -0.25 -44.00 -1.11
N ARG A 470 -1.09 -43.60 -2.10
CA ARG A 470 -2.53 -43.86 -2.09
C ARG A 470 -3.06 -43.77 -3.52
#